data_50a3e5b9966135b1faafd945cb17d2a5
#
_entry.id   50a3e5b9966135b1faafd945cb17d2a5
#
_cell.length_a   1.000
_cell.length_b   1.000
_cell.length_c   1.000
_cell.angle_alpha   90.00
_cell.angle_beta   90.00
_cell.angle_gamma   90.00
#
_symmetry.space_group_name_H-M   'P 1'
#
loop_
_entity.id
_entity.type
_entity.pdbx_description
1 polymer ?
#
loop_
_entity_poly.entity_id
_entity_poly.type
_entity_poly.pdbx_seq_one_letter_code
_entity_poly.pdbx_strand_id
1 'polypeptide(L)' 'MIRLTRLNRAPMVLNSDLIEHIDVTPDTVITLTTGQILRVRESAEEVVERIVEFRHRVLDHGAAPVDDDEPAHG' A
#
# COMPACT_ATOMS: atom_id res chain seq x y z
N MET A 1 -5.66 -0.80 2.97
CA MET A 1 -5.93 -0.96 1.53
C MET A 1 -5.58 0.31 0.79
N ILE A 2 -4.90 0.18 -0.32
CA ILE A 2 -4.55 1.32 -1.15
C ILE A 2 -5.18 1.14 -2.53
N ARG A 3 -5.48 2.26 -3.20
CA ARG A 3 -6.06 2.24 -4.54
C ARG A 3 -4.97 2.47 -5.56
N LEU A 4 -4.94 1.62 -6.56
CA LEU A 4 -3.98 1.70 -7.65
C LEU A 4 -4.71 1.50 -8.97
N THR A 5 -4.02 1.75 -10.08
CA THR A 5 -4.58 1.63 -11.41
C THR A 5 -3.72 0.66 -12.22
N ARG A 6 -4.31 -0.39 -12.71
CA ARG A 6 -3.59 -1.34 -13.57
C ARG A 6 -3.21 -0.67 -14.89
N LEU A 7 -2.26 -1.25 -15.60
CA LEU A 7 -1.82 -0.69 -16.88
C LEU A 7 -2.97 -0.55 -17.88
N ASN A 8 -3.95 -1.42 -17.81
CA ASN A 8 -5.12 -1.35 -18.69
C ASN A 8 -6.16 -0.36 -18.19
N ARG A 9 -5.81 0.47 -17.19
CA ARG A 9 -6.64 1.51 -16.59
C ARG A 9 -7.76 0.99 -15.69
N ALA A 10 -7.79 -0.29 -15.41
CA ALA A 10 -8.77 -0.83 -14.48
C ALA A 10 -8.37 -0.46 -13.05
N PRO A 11 -9.29 0.07 -12.24
CA PRO A 11 -8.98 0.37 -10.85
C PRO A 11 -8.85 -0.91 -10.05
N MET A 12 -8.02 -0.85 -9.02
CA MET A 12 -7.87 -1.98 -8.12
C MET A 12 -7.61 -1.48 -6.70
N VAL A 13 -7.92 -2.31 -5.74
CA VAL A 13 -7.63 -2.05 -4.33
C VAL A 13 -6.70 -3.17 -3.87
N LEU A 14 -5.61 -2.80 -3.22
CA LEU A 14 -4.58 -3.75 -2.83
C LEU A 14 -4.31 -3.64 -1.35
N ASN A 15 -4.16 -4.79 -0.69
CA ASN A 15 -3.68 -4.81 0.69
C ASN A 15 -2.17 -4.61 0.66
N SER A 16 -1.72 -3.45 1.12
CA SER A 16 -0.31 -3.10 1.05
C SER A 16 0.58 -4.01 1.91
N ASP A 17 0.01 -4.68 2.89
CA ASP A 17 0.79 -5.59 3.73
C ASP A 17 1.23 -6.85 2.96
N LEU A 18 0.64 -7.10 1.79
CA LEU A 18 1.02 -8.23 0.95
C LEU A 18 2.16 -7.91 0.00
N ILE A 19 2.62 -6.66 -0.04
CA ILE A 19 3.68 -6.25 -0.96
C ILE A 19 5.02 -6.71 -0.42
N GLU A 20 5.73 -7.49 -1.23
CA GLU A 20 7.09 -7.90 -0.88
C GLU A 20 8.08 -6.84 -1.34
N HIS A 21 8.00 -6.43 -2.59
CA HIS A 21 8.87 -5.38 -3.11
C HIS A 21 8.26 -4.74 -4.36
N ILE A 22 8.83 -3.61 -4.75
CA ILE A 22 8.37 -2.83 -5.91
C ILE A 22 9.58 -2.56 -6.81
N ASP A 23 9.46 -2.92 -8.07
CA ASP A 23 10.46 -2.61 -9.09
C ASP A 23 9.96 -1.48 -9.97
N VAL A 24 10.86 -0.69 -10.53
CA VAL A 24 10.48 0.54 -11.22
C VAL A 24 10.77 0.52 -12.72
N THR A 25 11.38 -0.53 -13.25
CA THR A 25 11.79 -0.58 -14.64
C THR A 25 11.28 -1.85 -15.30
N PRO A 26 10.63 -1.74 -16.48
CA PRO A 26 10.25 -0.52 -17.20
C PRO A 26 9.01 0.14 -16.61
N ASP A 27 8.17 -0.62 -15.93
CA ASP A 27 6.95 -0.13 -15.29
C ASP A 27 7.07 -0.30 -13.80
N THR A 28 6.11 0.26 -13.05
CA THR A 28 6.02 -0.02 -11.64
C THR A 28 5.45 -1.43 -11.48
N VAL A 29 6.27 -2.33 -11.00
CA VAL A 29 5.91 -3.74 -10.84
C VAL A 29 5.92 -4.08 -9.36
N ILE A 30 4.77 -4.54 -8.89
CA ILE A 30 4.60 -4.88 -7.47
C ILE A 30 4.56 -6.40 -7.35
N THR A 31 5.48 -6.96 -6.57
CA THR A 31 5.50 -8.39 -6.30
C THR A 31 4.91 -8.63 -4.91
N LEU A 32 3.91 -9.47 -4.84
CA LEU A 32 3.24 -9.80 -3.59
C LEU A 32 3.90 -10.99 -2.93
N THR A 33 3.71 -11.11 -1.63
CA THR A 33 4.26 -12.25 -0.87
C THR A 33 3.68 -13.58 -1.34
N THR A 34 2.54 -13.55 -2.03
CA THR A 34 1.96 -14.76 -2.62
C THR A 34 2.66 -15.19 -3.90
N GLY A 35 3.57 -14.36 -4.42
CA GLY A 35 4.23 -14.60 -5.70
C GLY A 35 3.52 -13.94 -6.87
N GLN A 36 2.36 -13.38 -6.66
CA GLN A 36 1.64 -12.68 -7.72
C GLN A 36 2.34 -11.38 -8.08
N ILE A 37 2.33 -11.03 -9.36
CA ILE A 37 2.98 -9.84 -9.88
C ILE A 37 1.93 -8.93 -10.49
N LEU A 38 1.96 -7.65 -10.10
CA LEU A 38 1.02 -6.66 -10.59
C LEU A 38 1.78 -5.50 -11.23
N ARG A 39 1.28 -4.99 -12.36
CA ARG A 39 1.83 -3.80 -12.99
C ARG A 39 0.82 -2.68 -12.88
N VAL A 40 1.29 -1.52 -12.43
CA VAL A 40 0.41 -0.39 -12.18
C VAL A 40 0.92 0.87 -12.87
N ARG A 41 0.03 1.83 -13.04
CA ARG A 41 0.36 3.10 -13.70
C ARG A 41 1.01 4.10 -12.76
N GLU A 42 0.76 3.98 -11.47
CA GLU A 42 1.34 4.89 -10.49
C GLU A 42 2.85 4.66 -10.40
N SER A 43 3.60 5.73 -10.13
CA SER A 43 5.03 5.59 -9.90
C SER A 43 5.28 4.90 -8.56
N ALA A 44 6.50 4.40 -8.39
CA ALA A 44 6.86 3.78 -7.11
C ALA A 44 6.70 4.77 -5.96
N GLU A 45 7.06 6.04 -6.18
CA GLU A 45 6.89 7.08 -5.17
C GLU A 45 5.42 7.26 -4.81
N GLU A 46 4.54 7.26 -5.81
CA GLU A 46 3.10 7.38 -5.54
C GLU A 46 2.57 6.20 -4.75
N VAL A 47 3.04 5.00 -5.08
CA VAL A 47 2.62 3.80 -4.35
C VAL A 47 3.05 3.90 -2.89
N VAL A 48 4.30 4.29 -2.66
CA VAL A 48 4.81 4.45 -1.30
C VAL A 48 4.02 5.51 -0.54
N GLU A 49 3.71 6.63 -1.19
CA GLU A 49 2.93 7.68 -0.57
C GLU A 49 1.55 7.19 -0.15
N ARG A 50 0.91 6.39 -0.98
CA ARG A 50 -0.42 5.85 -0.66
C ARG A 50 -0.35 4.89 0.51
N ILE A 51 0.72 4.10 0.59
CA ILE A 51 0.93 3.20 1.73
C ILE A 51 1.09 4.01 3.02
N VAL A 52 1.90 5.05 2.97
CA VAL A 52 2.15 5.90 4.14
C VAL A 52 0.86 6.59 4.57
N GLU A 53 0.11 7.15 3.62
CA GLU A 53 -1.16 7.80 3.92
C GLU A 53 -2.15 6.83 4.57
N PHE A 54 -2.23 5.62 4.04
CA PHE A 54 -3.12 4.64 4.60
C PHE A 54 -2.75 4.31 6.04
N ARG A 55 -1.47 4.15 6.31
CA ARG A 55 -0.99 3.88 7.66
C ARG A 55 -1.31 5.04 8.61
N HIS A 56 -1.15 6.27 8.13
CA HIS A 56 -1.50 7.43 8.94
C HIS A 56 -2.98 7.45 9.27
N ARG A 57 -3.83 7.16 8.31
CA ARG A 57 -5.27 7.12 8.56
C ARG A 57 -5.64 6.05 9.59
N VAL A 58 -5.04 4.89 9.48
CA VAL A 58 -5.32 3.82 10.43
C VAL A 58 -4.88 4.22 11.83
N LEU A 59 -3.69 4.81 11.95
CA LEU A 59 -3.19 5.24 13.26
C LEU A 59 -4.03 6.38 13.83
N ASP A 60 -4.45 7.31 12.98
CA ASP A 60 -5.19 8.49 13.46
C ASP A 60 -6.65 8.17 13.80
N HIS A 61 -7.23 7.18 13.14
CA HIS A 61 -8.66 6.88 13.30
C HIS A 61 -8.91 5.52 13.91
N GLY A 62 -8.16 4.53 13.48
CA GLY A 62 -8.39 3.17 13.93
C GLY A 62 -7.78 2.88 15.27
N ALA A 63 -6.66 3.50 15.57
CA ALA A 63 -5.96 3.27 16.83
C ALA A 63 -6.49 4.13 17.96
N ALA A 64 -7.37 4.98 17.68
CA ALA A 64 -7.80 5.97 18.64
C ALA A 64 -8.30 5.38 19.90
N PRO A 65 -8.79 4.48 20.17
CA PRO A 65 -9.15 4.10 21.51
C PRO A 65 -8.07 3.34 22.21
N VAL A 66 -7.78 3.29 22.16
CA VAL A 66 -7.09 2.70 22.59
C VAL A 66 -6.18 2.71 23.30
N ASP A 67 -6.28 2.91 23.23
CA ASP A 67 -5.52 2.88 23.71
C ASP A 67 -4.76 3.02 24.22
N ASP A 68 -4.65 3.12 24.31
CA ASP A 68 -3.85 3.18 24.63
C ASP A 68 -3.00 3.07 24.88
N ASP A 69 -2.90 2.95 24.80
CA ASP A 69 -2.06 2.76 24.94
C ASP A 69 -1.29 2.48 24.66
N GLU A 70 -1.21 2.39 24.22
CA GLU A 70 -0.58 2.06 23.76
C GLU A 70 0.11 2.03 23.36
N PRO A 71 0.44 2.17 23.49
CA PRO A 71 1.16 2.21 22.78
C PRO A 71 1.72 1.74 22.23
N ALA A 72 1.76 1.72 21.95
CA ALA A 72 2.12 1.41 21.33
C ALA A 72 2.38 1.02 20.67
N HIS A 73 2.29 1.03 20.37
CA HIS A 73 2.51 0.65 19.69
C HIS A 73 2.91 0.72 19.06
N GLY A 74 2.85 0.97 19.16
CA GLY A 74 3.21 1.01 18.31
C GLY A 74 3.33 0.84 17.78
#